data_e400daff635de909512bc6590a82a28b
#
_entry.id   e400daff635de909512bc6590a82a28b
#
_cell.length_a   1.000
_cell.length_b   1.000
_cell.length_c   1.000
_cell.angle_alpha   90.00
_cell.angle_beta   90.00
_cell.angle_gamma   90.00
#
_symmetry.space_group_name_H-M   'P 1'
#
loop_
_entity.id
_entity.type
_entity.pdbx_description
1 polymer ?
#
loop_
_entity_poly.entity_id
_entity_poly.type
_entity_poly.pdbx_seq_one_letter_code
_entity_poly.pdbx_strand_id
1 'polypeptide(L)'
;MILLVKPEAADNGFSLDMALKTEPLELEYIKAMLKEYNVESMIYEASFDRRSFDEIFNEYTPDAVAVTGYITQEKLMLSYARRAKALRPGCVTIIGGSHAQLNPERFFDPAVSCICRSDNIYAVAEALKAEGLIPPENGFCPPELSVIDGLCYPENGGWHKNPLKPFDINKLPIPDRSTFSLYQDHYRYLDVSPVALLKTSSSCPYHCAFCYGRELNCGTYCQRDLEKIIEELETIPCGNIQIADDDFLFDVPRLKEFMRLLRERNIKKTFICYGRSDFIAVHEDLIRELAEAGFRYIMVAWRRFPTAFWTPIRSIPPSLSTLRPSGCFKNTAFIWWGSSSSTAVSRKRISVTCGVLSMHTGSPIRESPFSRPYRARRCLTNTGTD
;
A
#
# COMPACT_ATOMS: atom_id res chain seq x y z
N MET A 1 -27.73 1.47 1.55
CA MET A 1 -26.57 0.58 1.68
C MET A 1 -25.49 0.95 0.64
N ILE A 2 -24.21 0.94 1.00
CA ILE A 2 -23.09 1.29 0.13
C ILE A 2 -22.24 0.05 -0.14
N LEU A 3 -22.01 -0.26 -1.41
CA LEU A 3 -21.13 -1.36 -1.82
C LEU A 3 -19.73 -0.83 -2.15
N LEU A 4 -18.74 -1.26 -1.40
CA LEU A 4 -17.33 -0.93 -1.59
C LEU A 4 -16.66 -2.05 -2.37
N VAL A 5 -16.09 -1.78 -3.54
CA VAL A 5 -15.60 -2.80 -4.47
C VAL A 5 -14.09 -2.73 -4.62
N LYS A 6 -13.43 -3.85 -4.38
CA LYS A 6 -12.05 -4.10 -4.81
C LYS A 6 -12.08 -5.08 -5.98
N PRO A 7 -11.74 -4.64 -7.20
CA PRO A 7 -11.74 -5.49 -8.37
C PRO A 7 -10.76 -6.65 -8.24
N GLU A 8 -11.04 -7.70 -8.99
CA GLU A 8 -10.13 -8.80 -9.21
C GLU A 8 -8.85 -8.36 -9.94
N ALA A 9 -7.88 -9.25 -10.00
CA ALA A 9 -6.68 -9.04 -10.80
C ALA A 9 -7.01 -8.87 -12.28
N ALA A 10 -6.35 -7.94 -12.93
CA ALA A 10 -6.53 -7.73 -14.36
C ALA A 10 -5.87 -8.85 -15.18
N ASP A 11 -6.58 -9.33 -16.18
CA ASP A 11 -6.17 -10.44 -17.08
C ASP A 11 -5.17 -9.99 -18.15
N ASN A 12 -4.21 -9.12 -17.79
CA ASN A 12 -3.27 -8.51 -18.73
C ASN A 12 -1.86 -9.14 -18.72
N GLY A 13 -1.73 -10.37 -18.22
CA GLY A 13 -0.51 -11.18 -18.28
C GLY A 13 0.61 -10.75 -17.34
N PHE A 14 0.50 -9.61 -16.64
CA PHE A 14 1.44 -9.18 -15.61
C PHE A 14 0.68 -8.91 -14.32
N SER A 15 0.53 -9.95 -13.51
CA SER A 15 -0.09 -9.85 -12.20
C SER A 15 0.94 -10.14 -11.11
N LEU A 16 1.04 -9.23 -10.16
CA LEU A 16 1.80 -9.46 -8.92
C LEU A 16 1.02 -10.32 -7.92
N ASP A 17 -0.19 -10.76 -8.25
CA ASP A 17 -1.10 -11.46 -7.35
C ASP A 17 -0.56 -12.80 -6.83
N MET A 18 0.38 -13.41 -7.54
CA MET A 18 1.10 -14.58 -7.03
C MET A 18 1.94 -14.26 -5.80
N ALA A 19 2.37 -13.00 -5.66
CA ALA A 19 3.27 -12.56 -4.61
C ALA A 19 2.66 -11.52 -3.67
N LEU A 20 1.74 -10.70 -4.16
CA LEU A 20 1.17 -9.56 -3.43
C LEU A 20 -0.36 -9.58 -3.52
N LYS A 21 -1.01 -10.09 -2.49
CA LYS A 21 -2.47 -9.99 -2.29
C LYS A 21 -2.70 -9.35 -0.93
N THR A 22 -3.07 -8.10 -0.93
CA THR A 22 -3.24 -7.32 0.30
C THR A 22 -4.71 -7.03 0.57
N GLU A 23 -5.06 -6.82 1.84
CA GLU A 23 -6.38 -6.33 2.22
C GLU A 23 -6.70 -4.98 1.57
N PRO A 24 -7.98 -4.63 1.41
CA PRO A 24 -8.41 -3.34 0.86
C PRO A 24 -8.44 -2.25 1.95
N LEU A 25 -7.30 -1.93 2.54
CA LEU A 25 -7.21 -1.06 3.72
C LEU A 25 -7.93 0.28 3.55
N GLU A 26 -7.89 0.88 2.34
CA GLU A 26 -8.59 2.13 2.06
C GLU A 26 -10.12 1.96 2.18
N LEU A 27 -10.66 0.82 1.71
CA LEU A 27 -12.08 0.52 1.81
C LEU A 27 -12.47 0.19 3.26
N GLU A 28 -11.58 -0.39 4.04
CA GLU A 28 -11.80 -0.66 5.45
C GLU A 28 -11.86 0.62 6.29
N TYR A 29 -11.03 1.63 5.95
CA TYR A 29 -11.15 2.98 6.52
C TYR A 29 -12.48 3.65 6.11
N ILE A 30 -12.86 3.57 4.83
CA ILE A 30 -14.15 4.11 4.36
C ILE A 30 -15.33 3.42 5.06
N LYS A 31 -15.27 2.10 5.22
CA LYS A 31 -16.30 1.34 5.94
C LYS A 31 -16.41 1.77 7.40
N ALA A 32 -15.29 1.94 8.10
CA ALA A 32 -15.27 2.45 9.46
C ALA A 32 -15.88 3.86 9.56
N MET A 33 -15.52 4.74 8.64
CA MET A 33 -16.06 6.11 8.54
C MET A 33 -17.57 6.09 8.26
N LEU A 34 -18.05 5.27 7.32
CA LEU A 34 -19.50 5.17 7.03
C LEU A 34 -20.29 4.68 8.25
N LYS A 35 -19.70 3.83 9.08
CA LYS A 35 -20.34 3.39 10.33
C LYS A 35 -20.51 4.53 11.34
N GLU A 36 -19.61 5.53 11.36
CA GLU A 36 -19.78 6.74 12.19
C GLU A 36 -21.05 7.51 11.79
N TYR A 37 -21.44 7.47 10.51
CA TYR A 37 -22.67 8.07 9.99
C TYR A 37 -23.89 7.14 10.06
N ASN A 38 -23.80 5.97 10.69
CA ASN A 38 -24.82 4.92 10.72
C ASN A 38 -25.25 4.44 9.32
N VAL A 39 -24.34 4.43 8.37
CA VAL A 39 -24.54 3.95 7.00
C VAL A 39 -24.06 2.52 6.88
N GLU A 40 -24.97 1.63 6.49
CA GLU A 40 -24.62 0.24 6.21
C GLU A 40 -23.75 0.16 4.96
N SER A 41 -22.66 -0.59 5.06
CA SER A 41 -21.75 -0.80 3.94
C SER A 41 -21.12 -2.18 3.97
N MET A 42 -20.79 -2.69 2.78
CA MET A 42 -20.16 -3.98 2.58
C MET A 42 -18.95 -3.82 1.64
N ILE A 43 -17.87 -4.54 1.92
CA ILE A 43 -16.74 -4.66 1.00
C ILE A 43 -16.91 -5.94 0.18
N TYR A 44 -16.96 -5.80 -1.14
CA TYR A 44 -16.91 -6.88 -2.10
C TYR A 44 -15.50 -7.01 -2.66
N GLU A 45 -14.82 -8.10 -2.29
CA GLU A 45 -13.52 -8.47 -2.85
C GLU A 45 -13.73 -9.45 -4.01
N ALA A 46 -13.74 -8.95 -5.23
CA ALA A 46 -14.03 -9.75 -6.42
C ALA A 46 -13.04 -10.90 -6.67
N SER A 47 -11.84 -10.84 -6.09
CA SER A 47 -10.85 -11.94 -6.15
C SER A 47 -11.19 -13.12 -5.26
N PHE A 48 -12.05 -12.97 -4.25
CA PHE A 48 -12.26 -13.98 -3.21
C PHE A 48 -13.73 -14.35 -3.00
N ASP A 49 -14.66 -13.43 -3.21
CA ASP A 49 -16.08 -13.75 -3.15
C ASP A 49 -16.45 -14.66 -4.34
N ARG A 50 -17.16 -15.72 -4.07
CA ARG A 50 -17.58 -16.68 -5.10
C ARG A 50 -18.78 -16.18 -5.90
N ARG A 51 -19.52 -15.20 -5.35
CA ARG A 51 -20.67 -14.58 -6.01
C ARG A 51 -20.16 -13.56 -7.02
N SER A 52 -20.83 -13.46 -8.13
CA SER A 52 -20.59 -12.41 -9.11
C SER A 52 -21.02 -11.04 -8.57
N PHE A 53 -20.53 -9.98 -9.17
CA PHE A 53 -20.97 -8.62 -8.83
C PHE A 53 -22.49 -8.48 -8.96
N ASP A 54 -23.09 -9.07 -9.99
CA ASP A 54 -24.54 -8.99 -10.21
C ASP A 54 -25.34 -9.68 -9.11
N GLU A 55 -24.87 -10.83 -8.63
CA GLU A 55 -25.51 -11.53 -7.50
C GLU A 55 -25.47 -10.68 -6.24
N ILE A 56 -24.29 -10.13 -5.91
CA ILE A 56 -24.12 -9.20 -4.79
C ILE A 56 -24.99 -7.96 -4.95
N PHE A 57 -24.96 -7.35 -6.13
CA PHE A 57 -25.73 -6.13 -6.39
C PHE A 57 -27.24 -6.36 -6.25
N ASN A 58 -27.77 -7.49 -6.77
CA ASN A 58 -29.18 -7.83 -6.66
C ASN A 58 -29.60 -8.23 -5.25
N GLU A 59 -28.72 -8.89 -4.50
CA GLU A 59 -28.97 -9.28 -3.12
C GLU A 59 -29.07 -8.05 -2.19
N TYR A 60 -28.11 -7.13 -2.31
CA TYR A 60 -28.00 -5.98 -1.41
C TYR A 60 -28.63 -4.69 -1.94
N THR A 61 -28.95 -4.63 -3.23
CA THR A 61 -29.57 -3.45 -3.90
C THR A 61 -28.94 -2.11 -3.48
N PRO A 62 -27.62 -1.91 -3.65
CA PRO A 62 -26.91 -0.78 -3.10
C PRO A 62 -27.35 0.55 -3.74
N ASP A 63 -27.43 1.61 -2.93
CA ASP A 63 -27.73 2.98 -3.38
C ASP A 63 -26.49 3.63 -4.00
N ALA A 64 -25.30 3.21 -3.56
CA ALA A 64 -24.03 3.61 -4.15
C ALA A 64 -23.05 2.48 -4.24
N VAL A 65 -22.16 2.55 -5.24
CA VAL A 65 -21.01 1.65 -5.48
C VAL A 65 -19.76 2.49 -5.53
N ALA A 66 -18.82 2.26 -4.61
CA ALA A 66 -17.51 2.90 -4.61
C ALA A 66 -16.43 1.87 -4.99
N VAL A 67 -15.63 2.18 -6.01
CA VAL A 67 -14.62 1.27 -6.57
C VAL A 67 -13.23 1.86 -6.41
N THR A 68 -12.29 1.09 -5.85
CA THR A 68 -10.86 1.44 -5.79
C THR A 68 -10.02 0.44 -6.59
N GLY A 69 -8.84 0.85 -7.03
CA GLY A 69 -7.93 -0.07 -7.72
C GLY A 69 -6.65 0.60 -8.21
N TYR A 70 -5.81 -0.22 -8.82
CA TYR A 70 -4.54 0.19 -9.40
C TYR A 70 -4.67 0.46 -10.91
N ILE A 71 -3.61 1.01 -11.52
CA ILE A 71 -3.55 1.28 -12.97
C ILE A 71 -3.88 0.03 -13.82
N THR A 72 -3.50 -1.15 -13.36
CA THR A 72 -3.80 -2.41 -14.05
C THR A 72 -5.29 -2.76 -14.06
N GLN A 73 -6.06 -2.20 -13.13
CA GLN A 73 -7.49 -2.47 -12.94
C GLN A 73 -8.40 -1.35 -13.50
N GLU A 74 -7.87 -0.35 -14.20
CA GLU A 74 -8.63 0.79 -14.74
C GLU A 74 -9.91 0.37 -15.49
N LYS A 75 -9.78 -0.61 -16.41
CA LYS A 75 -10.91 -1.11 -17.20
C LYS A 75 -11.96 -1.82 -16.34
N LEU A 76 -11.50 -2.57 -15.33
CA LEU A 76 -12.38 -3.26 -14.39
C LEU A 76 -13.15 -2.25 -13.52
N MET A 77 -12.48 -1.23 -13.00
CA MET A 77 -13.12 -0.17 -12.21
C MET A 77 -14.26 0.49 -13.01
N LEU A 78 -14.01 0.84 -14.28
CA LEU A 78 -15.05 1.39 -15.16
C LEU A 78 -16.15 0.36 -15.47
N SER A 79 -15.82 -0.91 -15.62
CA SER A 79 -16.82 -1.96 -15.88
C SER A 79 -17.79 -2.12 -14.72
N TYR A 80 -17.32 -2.05 -13.47
CA TYR A 80 -18.16 -2.09 -12.28
C TYR A 80 -19.10 -0.88 -12.21
N ALA A 81 -18.60 0.34 -12.49
CA ALA A 81 -19.43 1.53 -12.52
C ALA A 81 -20.53 1.44 -13.60
N ARG A 82 -20.15 1.03 -14.83
CA ARG A 82 -21.10 0.82 -15.92
C ARG A 82 -22.14 -0.25 -15.59
N ARG A 83 -21.70 -1.36 -14.97
CA ARG A 83 -22.59 -2.45 -14.58
C ARG A 83 -23.57 -2.01 -13.48
N ALA A 84 -23.12 -1.27 -12.48
CA ALA A 84 -23.98 -0.71 -11.44
C ALA A 84 -25.08 0.18 -12.04
N LYS A 85 -24.72 1.09 -12.97
CA LYS A 85 -25.67 1.95 -13.67
C LYS A 85 -26.63 1.17 -14.59
N ALA A 86 -26.17 0.08 -15.22
CA ALA A 86 -27.04 -0.77 -16.02
C ALA A 86 -28.07 -1.53 -15.20
N LEU A 87 -27.68 -2.00 -14.00
CA LEU A 87 -28.58 -2.68 -13.07
C LEU A 87 -29.56 -1.70 -12.38
N ARG A 88 -29.08 -0.50 -12.02
CA ARG A 88 -29.88 0.54 -11.37
C ARG A 88 -29.39 1.92 -11.83
N PRO A 89 -30.06 2.57 -12.78
CA PRO A 89 -29.64 3.87 -13.32
C PRO A 89 -29.46 4.98 -12.26
N GLY A 90 -30.22 4.94 -11.16
CA GLY A 90 -30.10 5.87 -10.02
C GLY A 90 -28.99 5.52 -9.03
N CYS A 91 -28.24 4.42 -9.19
CA CYS A 91 -27.14 4.08 -8.30
C CYS A 91 -26.01 5.11 -8.43
N VAL A 92 -25.55 5.68 -7.32
CA VAL A 92 -24.38 6.58 -7.29
C VAL A 92 -23.10 5.75 -7.46
N THR A 93 -22.21 6.16 -8.36
CA THR A 93 -20.96 5.44 -8.63
C THR A 93 -19.77 6.34 -8.35
N ILE A 94 -18.90 5.89 -7.47
CA ILE A 94 -17.73 6.64 -6.99
C ILE A 94 -16.46 5.88 -7.37
N ILE A 95 -15.50 6.55 -7.98
CA ILE A 95 -14.17 6.00 -8.28
C ILE A 95 -13.15 6.67 -7.37
N GLY A 96 -12.24 5.86 -6.79
CA GLY A 96 -11.15 6.34 -5.95
C GLY A 96 -9.88 5.52 -6.12
N GLY A 97 -8.91 5.74 -5.23
CA GLY A 97 -7.61 5.09 -5.23
C GLY A 97 -6.52 5.88 -5.95
N SER A 98 -5.26 5.49 -5.76
CA SER A 98 -4.09 6.24 -6.21
C SER A 98 -4.05 6.49 -7.72
N HIS A 99 -4.54 5.55 -8.53
CA HIS A 99 -4.60 5.75 -9.98
C HIS A 99 -5.61 6.83 -10.38
N ALA A 100 -6.79 6.84 -9.76
CA ALA A 100 -7.82 7.84 -10.00
C ALA A 100 -7.41 9.23 -9.45
N GLN A 101 -6.69 9.27 -8.34
CA GLN A 101 -6.12 10.49 -7.78
C GLN A 101 -5.21 11.21 -8.80
N LEU A 102 -4.32 10.46 -9.42
CA LEU A 102 -3.28 11.00 -10.30
C LEU A 102 -3.74 11.18 -11.75
N ASN A 103 -4.72 10.39 -12.20
CA ASN A 103 -5.18 10.34 -13.58
C ASN A 103 -6.72 10.33 -13.66
N PRO A 104 -7.42 11.31 -13.07
CA PRO A 104 -8.89 11.29 -13.02
C PRO A 104 -9.53 11.29 -14.41
N GLU A 105 -8.88 11.88 -15.42
CA GLU A 105 -9.37 11.95 -16.79
C GLU A 105 -9.59 10.56 -17.42
N ARG A 106 -8.89 9.56 -16.92
CA ARG A 106 -9.04 8.16 -17.36
C ARG A 106 -10.40 7.56 -16.96
N PHE A 107 -11.07 8.19 -16.01
CA PHE A 107 -12.35 7.77 -15.46
C PHE A 107 -13.52 8.70 -15.82
N PHE A 108 -13.33 9.63 -16.75
CA PHE A 108 -14.40 10.49 -17.26
C PHE A 108 -15.34 9.68 -18.14
N ASP A 109 -16.35 9.09 -17.52
CA ASP A 109 -17.30 8.17 -18.13
C ASP A 109 -18.73 8.51 -17.65
N PRO A 110 -19.75 8.45 -18.53
CA PRO A 110 -21.13 8.74 -18.13
C PRO A 110 -21.66 7.84 -17.00
N ALA A 111 -21.07 6.66 -16.80
CA ALA A 111 -21.45 5.78 -15.72
C ALA A 111 -20.79 6.14 -14.38
N VAL A 112 -19.90 7.12 -14.32
CA VAL A 112 -19.22 7.56 -13.09
C VAL A 112 -19.90 8.83 -12.58
N SER A 113 -20.44 8.79 -11.35
CA SER A 113 -21.09 9.94 -10.71
C SER A 113 -20.06 10.93 -10.19
N CYS A 114 -18.99 10.44 -9.54
CA CYS A 114 -17.88 11.28 -9.11
C CYS A 114 -16.59 10.49 -8.92
N ILE A 115 -15.46 11.22 -8.85
CA ILE A 115 -14.12 10.67 -8.64
C ILE A 115 -13.51 11.38 -7.44
N CYS A 116 -13.09 10.61 -6.42
CA CYS A 116 -12.40 11.12 -5.25
C CYS A 116 -10.88 11.11 -5.50
N ARG A 117 -10.26 12.29 -5.59
CA ARG A 117 -8.82 12.48 -5.84
C ARG A 117 -8.01 12.74 -4.58
N SER A 118 -8.62 12.65 -3.42
CA SER A 118 -7.99 13.00 -2.15
C SER A 118 -7.73 11.76 -1.30
N ASP A 119 -6.69 11.81 -0.46
CA ASP A 119 -6.49 10.86 0.65
C ASP A 119 -7.57 11.03 1.74
N ASN A 120 -8.34 12.12 1.67
CA ASN A 120 -9.45 12.40 2.57
C ASN A 120 -10.62 11.46 2.30
N ILE A 121 -10.75 10.40 3.08
CA ILE A 121 -11.88 9.46 2.98
C ILE A 121 -13.23 10.12 3.25
N TYR A 122 -13.28 11.21 4.00
CA TYR A 122 -14.51 11.95 4.29
C TYR A 122 -15.09 12.65 3.05
N ALA A 123 -14.27 12.84 1.99
CA ALA A 123 -14.79 13.33 0.71
C ALA A 123 -15.84 12.37 0.10
N VAL A 124 -15.70 11.05 0.38
CA VAL A 124 -16.71 10.05 -0.01
C VAL A 124 -18.02 10.28 0.75
N ALA A 125 -17.95 10.53 2.07
CA ALA A 125 -19.14 10.82 2.87
C ALA A 125 -19.82 12.12 2.42
N GLU A 126 -19.05 13.17 2.14
CA GLU A 126 -19.59 14.44 1.65
C GLU A 126 -20.24 14.30 0.27
N ALA A 127 -19.65 13.49 -0.63
CA ALA A 127 -20.27 13.17 -1.91
C ALA A 127 -21.60 12.41 -1.72
N LEU A 128 -21.65 11.44 -0.81
CA LEU A 128 -22.89 10.71 -0.48
C LEU A 128 -23.94 11.59 0.19
N LYS A 129 -23.54 12.59 0.99
CA LYS A 129 -24.46 13.62 1.55
C LYS A 129 -25.03 14.50 0.45
N ALA A 130 -24.20 14.95 -0.50
CA ALA A 130 -24.63 15.74 -1.64
C ALA A 130 -25.65 15.00 -2.51
N GLU A 131 -25.51 13.68 -2.65
CA GLU A 131 -26.44 12.80 -3.36
C GLU A 131 -27.67 12.37 -2.50
N GLY A 132 -27.77 12.86 -1.27
CA GLY A 132 -28.89 12.57 -0.37
C GLY A 132 -28.88 11.15 0.22
N LEU A 133 -27.78 10.43 0.14
CA LEU A 133 -27.65 9.07 0.66
C LEU A 133 -27.20 9.01 2.13
N ILE A 134 -26.64 10.09 2.64
CA ILE A 134 -26.36 10.31 4.06
C ILE A 134 -27.16 11.54 4.48
N PRO A 135 -28.02 11.45 5.52
CA PRO A 135 -28.76 12.60 5.98
C PRO A 135 -27.81 13.68 6.52
N PRO A 136 -28.12 14.96 6.28
CA PRO A 136 -27.31 16.05 6.82
C PRO A 136 -27.38 16.08 8.35
N GLU A 137 -26.28 16.40 8.99
CA GLU A 137 -26.22 16.54 10.43
C GLU A 137 -26.94 17.82 10.87
N ASN A 138 -27.76 17.74 11.92
CA ASN A 138 -28.36 18.88 12.62
C ASN A 138 -29.16 19.87 11.73
N GLY A 139 -29.79 19.40 10.66
CA GLY A 139 -30.61 20.26 9.79
C GLY A 139 -29.83 21.18 8.85
N PHE A 140 -28.53 20.99 8.69
CA PHE A 140 -27.74 21.67 7.68
C PHE A 140 -28.11 21.16 6.27
N CYS A 141 -28.02 22.04 5.27
CA CYS A 141 -28.18 21.63 3.87
C CYS A 141 -27.02 20.68 3.49
N PRO A 142 -27.29 19.67 2.61
CA PRO A 142 -26.21 18.88 2.03
C PRO A 142 -25.15 19.78 1.39
N PRO A 143 -23.86 19.41 1.42
CA PRO A 143 -22.83 20.19 0.76
C PRO A 143 -23.06 20.17 -0.76
N GLU A 144 -22.75 21.27 -1.43
CA GLU A 144 -22.66 21.26 -2.89
C GLU A 144 -21.41 20.50 -3.33
N LEU A 145 -21.48 19.79 -4.45
CA LEU A 145 -20.32 19.05 -4.99
C LEU A 145 -19.12 19.98 -5.21
N SER A 146 -19.35 21.25 -5.52
CA SER A 146 -18.32 22.27 -5.80
C SER A 146 -17.39 22.60 -4.63
N VAL A 147 -17.79 22.30 -3.38
CA VAL A 147 -17.00 22.63 -2.19
C VAL A 147 -16.21 21.43 -1.63
N ILE A 148 -16.46 20.21 -2.16
CA ILE A 148 -15.83 18.99 -1.66
C ILE A 148 -14.41 18.88 -2.17
N ASP A 149 -13.44 18.81 -1.26
CA ASP A 149 -12.02 18.77 -1.61
C ASP A 149 -11.67 17.60 -2.52
N GLY A 150 -11.03 17.93 -3.65
CA GLY A 150 -10.49 16.95 -4.59
C GLY A 150 -11.53 16.12 -5.33
N LEU A 151 -12.82 16.46 -5.25
CA LEU A 151 -13.85 15.78 -6.01
C LEU A 151 -13.79 16.19 -7.50
N CYS A 152 -13.98 15.21 -8.39
CA CYS A 152 -14.31 15.46 -9.79
C CYS A 152 -15.72 14.94 -10.06
N TYR A 153 -16.52 15.70 -10.79
CA TYR A 153 -17.92 15.34 -11.10
C TYR A 153 -18.35 15.93 -12.45
N PRO A 154 -19.34 15.31 -13.12
CA PRO A 154 -19.88 15.85 -14.37
C PRO A 154 -20.59 17.18 -14.15
N GLU A 155 -20.29 18.18 -14.98
CA GLU A 155 -20.91 19.49 -14.94
C GLU A 155 -20.96 20.11 -16.35
N ASN A 156 -22.10 20.64 -16.76
CA ASN A 156 -22.29 21.38 -18.03
C ASN A 156 -21.75 20.66 -19.29
N GLY A 157 -21.92 19.32 -19.34
CA GLY A 157 -21.45 18.51 -20.46
C GLY A 157 -19.93 18.20 -20.45
N GLY A 158 -19.23 18.57 -19.41
CA GLY A 158 -17.82 18.29 -19.14
C GLY A 158 -17.61 17.67 -17.76
N TRP A 159 -16.40 17.81 -17.25
CA TRP A 159 -16.02 17.40 -15.90
C TRP A 159 -15.41 18.57 -15.13
N HIS A 160 -15.96 18.84 -13.97
CA HIS A 160 -15.39 19.80 -13.02
C HIS A 160 -14.39 19.09 -12.10
N LYS A 161 -13.32 19.80 -11.73
CA LYS A 161 -12.29 19.30 -10.81
C LYS A 161 -12.12 20.31 -9.67
N ASN A 162 -12.52 19.94 -8.49
CA ASN A 162 -12.30 20.78 -7.32
C ASN A 162 -10.80 20.82 -6.93
N PRO A 163 -10.34 21.92 -6.31
CA PRO A 163 -9.02 21.99 -5.72
C PRO A 163 -8.76 20.85 -4.73
N LEU A 164 -7.51 20.38 -4.66
CA LEU A 164 -7.07 19.43 -3.66
C LEU A 164 -6.51 20.19 -2.45
N LYS A 165 -6.79 19.67 -1.25
CA LYS A 165 -6.13 20.09 -0.02
C LYS A 165 -5.41 18.91 0.63
N PRO A 166 -4.29 19.16 1.33
CA PRO A 166 -3.64 18.11 2.13
C PRO A 166 -4.59 17.58 3.20
N PHE A 167 -4.63 16.28 3.35
CA PHE A 167 -5.39 15.61 4.39
C PHE A 167 -4.51 15.28 5.60
N ASP A 168 -5.01 15.57 6.78
CA ASP A 168 -4.39 15.14 8.02
C ASP A 168 -4.75 13.68 8.31
N ILE A 169 -3.77 12.79 8.09
CA ILE A 169 -3.93 11.34 8.26
C ILE A 169 -4.29 10.93 9.70
N ASN A 170 -4.13 11.81 10.68
CA ASN A 170 -4.57 11.57 12.06
C ASN A 170 -6.09 11.56 12.23
N LYS A 171 -6.82 12.00 11.22
CA LYS A 171 -8.29 11.92 11.17
C LYS A 171 -8.81 10.55 10.73
N LEU A 172 -7.94 9.65 10.26
CA LEU A 172 -8.38 8.29 9.92
C LEU A 172 -8.88 7.56 11.17
N PRO A 173 -10.04 6.88 11.07
CA PRO A 173 -10.53 5.99 12.13
C PRO A 173 -9.67 4.73 12.23
N ILE A 174 -9.89 3.89 13.22
CA ILE A 174 -9.43 2.51 13.19
C ILE A 174 -10.22 1.78 12.10
N PRO A 175 -9.58 1.09 11.14
CA PRO A 175 -10.26 0.46 10.02
C PRO A 175 -11.15 -0.70 10.46
N ASP A 176 -12.30 -0.88 9.80
CA ASP A 176 -13.18 -2.04 10.02
C ASP A 176 -12.64 -3.26 9.27
N ARG A 177 -11.87 -4.10 9.96
CA ARG A 177 -11.24 -5.31 9.41
C ARG A 177 -12.13 -6.56 9.43
N SER A 178 -13.45 -6.40 9.42
CA SER A 178 -14.35 -7.55 9.33
C SER A 178 -14.15 -8.36 8.03
N THR A 179 -13.82 -7.68 6.92
CA THR A 179 -13.49 -8.32 5.64
C THR A 179 -12.14 -9.05 5.72
N PHE A 180 -11.14 -8.47 6.40
CA PHE A 180 -9.87 -9.15 6.64
C PHE A 180 -10.08 -10.51 7.32
N SER A 181 -10.91 -10.57 8.34
CA SER A 181 -11.18 -11.82 9.09
C SER A 181 -11.81 -12.92 8.21
N LEU A 182 -12.54 -12.54 7.15
CA LEU A 182 -13.14 -13.50 6.21
C LEU A 182 -12.11 -14.08 5.24
N TYR A 183 -11.13 -13.29 4.80
CA TYR A 183 -10.22 -13.63 3.71
C TYR A 183 -8.75 -13.66 4.13
N GLN A 184 -8.42 -13.63 5.42
CA GLN A 184 -7.05 -13.51 5.94
C GLN A 184 -6.07 -14.52 5.35
N ASP A 185 -6.50 -15.76 5.09
CA ASP A 185 -5.63 -16.82 4.55
C ASP A 185 -5.26 -16.59 3.08
N HIS A 186 -5.95 -15.68 2.40
CA HIS A 186 -5.66 -15.26 1.04
C HIS A 186 -4.70 -14.07 0.97
N TYR A 187 -4.61 -13.27 2.04
CA TYR A 187 -3.74 -12.10 2.06
C TYR A 187 -2.29 -12.50 2.28
N ARG A 188 -1.45 -12.05 1.37
CA ARG A 188 -0.02 -12.36 1.39
C ARG A 188 0.83 -11.21 0.89
N TYR A 189 2.03 -11.17 1.38
CA TYR A 189 3.09 -10.29 0.89
C TYR A 189 4.34 -11.13 0.70
N LEU A 190 4.72 -11.42 -0.56
CA LEU A 190 5.72 -12.41 -0.94
C LEU A 190 5.38 -13.81 -0.38
N ASP A 191 6.28 -14.37 0.42
CA ASP A 191 6.13 -15.67 1.10
C ASP A 191 5.48 -15.56 2.49
N VAL A 192 5.14 -14.34 2.94
CA VAL A 192 4.51 -14.10 4.23
C VAL A 192 2.99 -14.11 4.09
N SER A 193 2.31 -14.95 4.86
CA SER A 193 0.85 -15.07 4.93
C SER A 193 0.44 -15.66 6.29
N PRO A 194 -0.68 -15.23 6.91
CA PRO A 194 -1.45 -14.05 6.55
C PRO A 194 -0.70 -12.75 6.86
N VAL A 195 -1.02 -11.67 6.15
CA VAL A 195 -0.43 -10.36 6.37
C VAL A 195 -1.51 -9.27 6.35
N ALA A 196 -1.49 -8.39 7.36
CA ALA A 196 -2.33 -7.20 7.40
C ALA A 196 -1.53 -5.95 7.01
N LEU A 197 -2.22 -4.95 6.50
CA LEU A 197 -1.63 -3.65 6.20
C LEU A 197 -1.72 -2.69 7.39
N LEU A 198 -0.76 -1.81 7.50
CA LEU A 198 -0.75 -0.70 8.45
C LEU A 198 -0.25 0.56 7.74
N LYS A 199 -1.03 1.62 7.75
CA LYS A 199 -0.61 2.92 7.21
C LYS A 199 -0.18 3.83 8.36
N THR A 200 1.10 4.25 8.35
CA THR A 200 1.67 5.12 9.40
C THR A 200 1.98 6.53 8.91
N SER A 201 2.01 6.72 7.57
CA SER A 201 2.21 8.02 6.94
C SER A 201 1.48 8.13 5.60
N SER A 202 1.33 9.33 5.09
CA SER A 202 0.83 9.61 3.74
C SER A 202 1.84 10.44 2.98
N SER A 203 1.94 10.21 1.65
CA SER A 203 2.97 10.76 0.79
C SER A 203 4.38 10.29 1.19
N CYS A 204 5.40 10.87 0.60
CA CYS A 204 6.79 10.54 0.87
C CYS A 204 7.58 11.81 1.17
N PRO A 205 8.47 11.81 2.18
CA PRO A 205 9.28 12.99 2.52
C PRO A 205 10.31 13.34 1.43
N TYR A 206 10.52 12.45 0.45
CA TYR A 206 11.49 12.62 -0.61
C TYR A 206 10.84 13.05 -1.93
N HIS A 207 11.53 13.93 -2.68
CA HIS A 207 11.06 14.47 -3.96
C HIS A 207 11.75 13.81 -5.15
N CYS A 208 11.74 12.49 -5.23
CA CYS A 208 12.32 11.75 -6.35
C CYS A 208 11.55 12.05 -7.65
N ALA A 209 12.24 12.57 -8.69
CA ALA A 209 11.63 13.07 -9.92
C ALA A 209 10.77 12.06 -10.70
N PHE A 210 10.94 10.79 -10.45
CA PHE A 210 10.28 9.68 -11.13
C PHE A 210 9.16 9.02 -10.29
N CYS A 211 9.01 9.40 -9.01
CA CYS A 211 8.12 8.72 -8.08
C CYS A 211 6.79 9.46 -7.96
N TYR A 212 5.70 8.70 -8.09
CA TYR A 212 4.36 9.25 -7.91
C TYR A 212 4.03 9.55 -6.43
N GLY A 213 4.69 8.87 -5.48
CA GLY A 213 4.45 9.03 -4.05
C GLY A 213 4.58 10.48 -3.56
N ARG A 214 5.43 11.28 -4.22
CA ARG A 214 5.57 12.71 -3.94
C ARG A 214 4.35 13.55 -4.35
N GLU A 215 3.48 13.05 -5.22
CA GLU A 215 2.28 13.75 -5.70
C GLU A 215 1.05 13.43 -4.84
N LEU A 216 1.12 12.36 -4.05
CA LEU A 216 0.04 11.99 -3.14
C LEU A 216 -0.10 13.04 -2.03
N ASN A 217 -1.30 13.17 -1.49
CA ASN A 217 -1.62 14.15 -0.45
C ASN A 217 -1.14 15.58 -0.79
N CYS A 218 -1.27 16.01 -2.03
CA CYS A 218 -0.78 17.30 -2.54
C CYS A 218 0.72 17.53 -2.31
N GLY A 219 1.52 16.48 -2.32
CA GLY A 219 2.95 16.53 -2.03
C GLY A 219 3.28 16.84 -0.57
N THR A 220 2.30 16.75 0.32
CA THR A 220 2.47 17.02 1.75
C THR A 220 2.66 15.72 2.51
N TYR A 221 3.89 15.51 2.99
CA TYR A 221 4.17 14.38 3.88
C TYR A 221 3.49 14.60 5.24
N CYS A 222 2.77 13.59 5.71
CA CYS A 222 2.06 13.63 6.98
C CYS A 222 2.24 12.29 7.70
N GLN A 223 2.57 12.33 9.00
CA GLN A 223 2.71 11.15 9.86
C GLN A 223 1.50 11.03 10.80
N ARG A 224 1.07 9.81 11.04
CA ARG A 224 0.08 9.52 12.09
C ARG A 224 0.73 9.54 13.47
N ASP A 225 -0.03 9.89 14.48
CA ASP A 225 0.36 9.79 15.90
C ASP A 225 0.67 8.33 16.23
N LEU A 226 1.80 8.12 16.93
CA LEU A 226 2.26 6.77 17.26
C LEU A 226 1.28 6.04 18.17
N GLU A 227 0.64 6.73 19.12
CA GLU A 227 -0.37 6.11 19.99
C GLU A 227 -1.53 5.54 19.19
N LYS A 228 -2.07 6.29 18.20
CA LYS A 228 -3.12 5.80 17.30
C LYS A 228 -2.70 4.60 16.46
N ILE A 229 -1.43 4.57 16.05
CA ILE A 229 -0.85 3.43 15.33
C ILE A 229 -0.79 2.20 16.25
N ILE A 230 -0.37 2.38 17.49
CA ILE A 230 -0.30 1.31 18.48
C ILE A 230 -1.69 0.78 18.82
N GLU A 231 -2.67 1.67 19.03
CA GLU A 231 -4.07 1.28 19.22
C GLU A 231 -4.61 0.44 18.04
N GLU A 232 -4.31 0.86 16.81
CA GLU A 232 -4.69 0.08 15.62
C GLU A 232 -3.97 -1.27 15.60
N LEU A 233 -2.66 -1.33 15.88
CA LEU A 233 -1.89 -2.58 15.95
C LEU A 233 -2.45 -3.59 16.95
N GLU A 234 -2.99 -3.14 18.08
CA GLU A 234 -3.62 -3.99 19.08
C GLU A 234 -4.90 -4.65 18.55
N THR A 235 -5.60 -4.02 17.60
CA THR A 235 -6.82 -4.57 16.97
C THR A 235 -6.55 -5.57 15.86
N ILE A 236 -5.34 -5.60 15.28
CA ILE A 236 -5.03 -6.48 14.15
C ILE A 236 -4.87 -7.91 14.61
N PRO A 237 -5.68 -8.87 14.09
CA PRO A 237 -5.69 -10.24 14.60
C PRO A 237 -4.50 -11.10 14.15
N CYS A 238 -3.77 -10.71 13.08
CA CYS A 238 -2.64 -11.48 12.57
C CYS A 238 -1.28 -11.01 13.10
N GLY A 239 -0.29 -11.91 13.05
CA GLY A 239 1.06 -11.66 13.54
C GLY A 239 1.98 -10.92 12.57
N ASN A 240 1.62 -10.83 11.28
CA ASN A 240 2.48 -10.22 10.26
C ASN A 240 1.85 -8.93 9.75
N ILE A 241 2.63 -7.87 9.72
CA ILE A 241 2.20 -6.52 9.35
C ILE A 241 3.09 -6.00 8.22
N GLN A 242 2.47 -5.60 7.12
CA GLN A 242 3.15 -4.82 6.10
C GLN A 242 2.81 -3.34 6.31
N ILE A 243 3.81 -2.54 6.60
CA ILE A 243 3.67 -1.08 6.69
C ILE A 243 3.58 -0.55 5.26
N ALA A 244 2.43 0.04 4.92
CA ALA A 244 2.05 0.45 3.57
C ALA A 244 2.56 1.86 3.20
N ASP A 245 3.48 2.40 3.98
CA ASP A 245 4.09 3.70 3.72
C ASP A 245 5.04 3.64 2.52
N ASP A 246 5.15 4.71 1.74
CA ASP A 246 6.11 4.82 0.63
C ASP A 246 7.57 4.78 1.10
N ASP A 247 7.85 5.29 2.30
CA ASP A 247 9.12 5.14 3.01
C ASP A 247 8.89 5.23 4.52
N PHE A 248 9.13 4.13 5.23
CA PHE A 248 9.00 4.08 6.68
C PHE A 248 10.29 4.49 7.40
N LEU A 249 11.46 4.25 6.76
CA LEU A 249 12.77 4.48 7.35
C LEU A 249 13.27 5.92 7.09
N PHE A 250 12.61 6.87 7.72
CA PHE A 250 12.91 8.29 7.50
C PHE A 250 13.35 9.02 8.77
N ASP A 251 12.62 8.84 9.87
CA ASP A 251 12.74 9.64 11.10
C ASP A 251 13.27 8.76 12.24
N VAL A 252 14.57 8.92 12.58
CA VAL A 252 15.22 8.12 13.62
C VAL A 252 14.56 8.26 15.01
N PRO A 253 14.26 9.48 15.52
CA PRO A 253 13.52 9.65 16.78
C PRO A 253 12.18 8.90 16.78
N ARG A 254 11.42 9.02 15.71
CA ARG A 254 10.11 8.34 15.56
C ARG A 254 10.25 6.82 15.56
N LEU A 255 11.24 6.27 14.86
CA LEU A 255 11.50 4.84 14.83
C LEU A 255 11.86 4.29 16.22
N LYS A 256 12.68 5.02 16.97
CA LYS A 256 13.03 4.64 18.35
C LYS A 256 11.82 4.69 19.27
N GLU A 257 10.98 5.71 19.15
CA GLU A 257 9.75 5.84 19.93
C GLU A 257 8.75 4.74 19.57
N PHE A 258 8.58 4.42 18.30
CA PHE A 258 7.73 3.30 17.86
C PHE A 258 8.19 1.98 18.49
N MET A 259 9.50 1.67 18.43
CA MET A 259 10.04 0.48 19.08
C MET A 259 9.87 0.48 20.61
N ARG A 260 9.97 1.66 21.26
CA ARG A 260 9.70 1.80 22.69
C ARG A 260 8.26 1.42 23.01
N LEU A 261 7.30 1.97 22.27
CA LEU A 261 5.88 1.70 22.44
C LEU A 261 5.53 0.23 22.19
N LEU A 262 6.10 -0.40 21.15
CA LEU A 262 5.93 -1.83 20.90
C LEU A 262 6.35 -2.68 22.13
N ARG A 263 7.48 -2.33 22.75
CA ARG A 263 7.97 -3.03 23.95
C ARG A 263 7.05 -2.80 25.16
N GLU A 264 6.64 -1.54 25.40
CA GLU A 264 5.76 -1.19 26.53
C GLU A 264 4.41 -1.88 26.45
N ARG A 265 3.81 -1.91 25.26
CA ARG A 265 2.52 -2.59 25.02
C ARG A 265 2.66 -4.09 24.80
N ASN A 266 3.90 -4.64 24.90
CA ASN A 266 4.19 -6.07 24.65
C ASN A 266 3.67 -6.58 23.29
N ILE A 267 3.70 -5.72 22.27
CA ILE A 267 3.26 -6.05 20.92
C ILE A 267 4.35 -6.86 20.22
N LYS A 268 4.07 -8.11 19.90
CA LYS A 268 4.98 -9.05 19.24
C LYS A 268 4.44 -9.39 17.85
N LYS A 269 4.86 -8.61 16.86
CA LYS A 269 4.48 -8.79 15.46
C LYS A 269 5.70 -8.84 14.56
N THR A 270 5.55 -9.40 13.38
CA THR A 270 6.56 -9.38 12.32
C THR A 270 6.23 -8.23 11.38
N PHE A 271 7.20 -7.36 11.12
CA PHE A 271 7.00 -6.20 10.26
C PHE A 271 7.74 -6.33 8.94
N ILE A 272 7.07 -5.85 7.89
CA ILE A 272 7.59 -5.65 6.54
C ILE A 272 7.43 -4.16 6.23
N CYS A 273 8.46 -3.47 5.75
CA CYS A 273 8.38 -2.07 5.39
C CYS A 273 9.21 -1.72 4.16
N TYR A 274 8.98 -0.52 3.62
CA TYR A 274 9.85 0.07 2.61
C TYR A 274 10.88 0.98 3.27
N GLY A 275 12.08 1.07 2.67
CA GLY A 275 13.13 1.95 3.13
C GLY A 275 14.15 2.24 2.06
N ARG A 276 14.90 3.33 2.23
CA ARG A 276 15.96 3.74 1.32
C ARG A 276 17.30 3.10 1.68
N SER A 277 18.05 2.74 0.65
CA SER A 277 19.39 2.13 0.82
C SER A 277 20.40 3.06 1.49
N ASP A 278 20.32 4.36 1.22
CA ASP A 278 21.19 5.37 1.84
C ASP A 278 20.92 5.53 3.35
N PHE A 279 19.66 5.52 3.77
CA PHE A 279 19.30 5.50 5.19
C PHE A 279 19.84 4.26 5.90
N ILE A 280 19.64 3.08 5.31
CA ILE A 280 20.11 1.81 5.89
C ILE A 280 21.63 1.78 6.03
N ALA A 281 22.36 2.31 5.03
CA ALA A 281 23.82 2.32 5.01
C ALA A 281 24.45 3.16 6.13
N VAL A 282 23.77 4.22 6.57
CA VAL A 282 24.30 5.13 7.62
C VAL A 282 23.74 4.84 9.02
N HIS A 283 22.72 3.98 9.15
CA HIS A 283 22.06 3.67 10.41
C HIS A 283 22.07 2.18 10.75
N GLU A 284 23.20 1.49 10.57
CA GLU A 284 23.31 0.02 10.75
C GLU A 284 22.84 -0.43 12.15
N ASP A 285 23.19 0.31 13.21
CA ASP A 285 22.78 -0.04 14.56
C ASP A 285 21.26 0.05 14.75
N LEU A 286 20.63 1.09 14.22
CA LEU A 286 19.18 1.23 14.24
C LEU A 286 18.48 0.11 13.47
N ILE A 287 19.02 -0.33 12.32
CA ILE A 287 18.46 -1.46 11.57
C ILE A 287 18.55 -2.75 12.39
N ARG A 288 19.58 -2.91 13.21
CA ARG A 288 19.70 -4.03 14.15
C ARG A 288 18.65 -3.97 15.25
N GLU A 289 18.44 -2.78 15.84
CA GLU A 289 17.38 -2.57 16.84
C GLU A 289 15.98 -2.84 16.24
N LEU A 290 15.72 -2.39 15.01
CA LEU A 290 14.47 -2.69 14.30
C LEU A 290 14.28 -4.20 14.09
N ALA A 291 15.34 -4.92 13.73
CA ALA A 291 15.27 -6.37 13.58
C ALA A 291 14.94 -7.08 14.91
N GLU A 292 15.44 -6.59 16.03
CA GLU A 292 15.08 -7.09 17.37
C GLU A 292 13.64 -6.77 17.74
N ALA A 293 13.12 -5.63 17.28
CA ALA A 293 11.73 -5.21 17.46
C ALA A 293 10.72 -5.95 16.54
N GLY A 294 11.20 -6.82 15.64
CA GLY A 294 10.32 -7.67 14.80
C GLY A 294 10.34 -7.33 13.31
N PHE A 295 11.12 -6.35 12.85
CA PHE A 295 11.26 -6.08 11.41
C PHE A 295 12.05 -7.20 10.75
N ARG A 296 11.43 -7.93 9.82
CA ARG A 296 12.03 -9.09 9.13
C ARG A 296 12.38 -8.80 7.68
N TYR A 297 11.60 -7.93 7.03
CA TYR A 297 11.80 -7.60 5.64
C TYR A 297 11.80 -6.08 5.46
N ILE A 298 12.82 -5.57 4.81
CA ILE A 298 12.88 -4.18 4.34
C ILE A 298 12.98 -4.21 2.83
N MET A 299 11.98 -3.63 2.17
CA MET A 299 11.92 -3.49 0.72
C MET A 299 12.74 -2.28 0.32
N VAL A 300 13.78 -2.48 -0.49
CA VAL A 300 14.71 -1.41 -0.88
C VAL A 300 14.73 -1.27 -2.40
N ALA A 301 14.44 -0.08 -2.89
CA ALA A 301 14.63 0.24 -4.29
C ALA A 301 16.12 0.52 -4.55
N TRP A 302 16.74 -0.31 -5.39
CA TRP A 302 18.13 -0.15 -5.81
C TRP A 302 18.18 0.43 -7.23
N ARG A 303 18.71 1.65 -7.38
CA ARG A 303 18.90 2.25 -8.71
C ARG A 303 20.36 2.32 -9.08
N ARG A 304 20.68 1.80 -10.27
CA ARG A 304 21.94 2.08 -10.95
C ARG A 304 21.74 3.34 -11.77
N PHE A 305 22.24 4.47 -11.29
CA PHE A 305 22.39 5.67 -12.15
C PHE A 305 23.63 5.54 -13.03
N PRO A 306 23.61 6.09 -14.26
CA PRO A 306 24.83 6.30 -15.02
C PRO A 306 25.81 7.13 -14.18
N THR A 307 27.09 6.78 -14.21
CA THR A 307 28.18 7.35 -13.40
C THR A 307 28.32 8.88 -13.47
N ALA A 308 27.70 9.53 -14.45
CA ALA A 308 27.72 10.99 -14.62
C ALA A 308 26.85 11.79 -13.62
N PHE A 309 25.97 11.12 -12.83
CA PHE A 309 25.09 11.77 -11.85
C PHE A 309 25.42 11.43 -10.39
N TRP A 310 26.57 10.80 -10.15
CA TRP A 310 27.03 10.55 -8.80
C TRP A 310 27.73 11.77 -8.22
N THR A 311 27.06 12.52 -7.36
CA THR A 311 27.78 13.17 -6.26
C THR A 311 28.28 12.03 -5.36
N PRO A 312 29.57 11.94 -5.06
CA PRO A 312 30.10 10.84 -4.25
C PRO A 312 29.44 10.87 -2.88
N ILE A 313 28.60 9.88 -2.59
CA ILE A 313 28.20 9.57 -1.22
C ILE A 313 29.49 9.06 -0.56
N ARG A 314 30.16 9.93 0.17
CA ARG A 314 31.28 9.54 1.02
C ARG A 314 30.74 8.60 2.07
N SER A 315 31.17 7.32 2.00
CA SER A 315 30.90 6.22 2.95
C SER A 315 29.69 5.34 2.66
N ILE A 316 29.73 4.55 1.58
CA ILE A 316 29.07 3.25 1.59
C ILE A 316 29.99 2.28 2.35
N PRO A 317 29.53 1.56 3.39
CA PRO A 317 30.35 0.57 4.06
C PRO A 317 30.93 -0.43 3.04
N PRO A 318 32.19 -0.88 3.16
CA PRO A 318 32.80 -1.82 2.23
C PRO A 318 32.00 -3.11 2.01
N SER A 319 31.17 -3.51 2.97
CA SER A 319 30.29 -4.66 2.90
C SER A 319 29.16 -4.54 1.86
N LEU A 320 28.75 -3.31 1.49
CA LEU A 320 27.71 -3.05 0.48
C LEU A 320 28.30 -2.65 -0.89
N SER A 321 29.55 -2.20 -0.96
CA SER A 321 30.19 -1.76 -2.19
C SER A 321 30.55 -2.89 -3.17
N THR A 322 30.58 -4.15 -2.71
CA THR A 322 30.90 -5.34 -3.52
C THR A 322 29.70 -5.95 -4.24
N LEU A 323 28.49 -5.41 -4.03
CA LEU A 323 27.26 -5.93 -4.62
C LEU A 323 27.08 -5.42 -6.05
N ARG A 324 27.57 -6.17 -7.04
CA ARG A 324 27.27 -5.94 -8.47
C ARG A 324 26.00 -6.70 -8.85
N PRO A 325 24.91 -6.05 -9.30
CA PRO A 325 23.76 -6.75 -9.81
C PRO A 325 24.03 -7.30 -11.20
N SER A 326 23.97 -8.62 -11.36
CA SER A 326 23.89 -9.27 -12.67
C SER A 326 22.43 -9.21 -13.14
N GLY A 327 22.22 -8.62 -14.32
CA GLY A 327 20.94 -8.19 -14.86
C GLY A 327 19.79 -9.20 -14.89
N CYS A 328 18.63 -8.74 -14.61
CA CYS A 328 17.32 -8.89 -15.23
C CYS A 328 16.14 -8.39 -14.38
N PHE A 329 16.30 -8.12 -13.08
CA PHE A 329 15.31 -7.36 -12.30
C PHE A 329 15.99 -6.08 -11.82
N LYS A 330 15.76 -5.01 -12.57
CA LYS A 330 16.67 -3.86 -12.55
C LYS A 330 16.59 -3.00 -11.27
N ASN A 331 15.63 -3.15 -10.34
CA ASN A 331 15.45 -2.06 -9.38
C ASN A 331 14.95 -2.40 -7.95
N THR A 332 14.78 -3.65 -7.54
CA THR A 332 14.28 -3.93 -6.18
C THR A 332 15.11 -5.01 -5.49
N ALA A 333 15.61 -4.73 -4.32
CA ALA A 333 16.25 -5.69 -3.43
C ALA A 333 15.44 -5.84 -2.14
N PHE A 334 15.41 -7.05 -1.60
CA PHE A 334 14.77 -7.34 -0.32
C PHE A 334 15.83 -7.60 0.72
N ILE A 335 15.76 -6.92 1.86
CA ILE A 335 16.60 -7.22 3.00
C ILE A 335 15.77 -8.09 3.96
N TRP A 336 16.13 -9.35 4.06
CA TRP A 336 15.56 -10.26 5.04
C TRP A 336 16.48 -10.41 6.24
N TRP A 337 15.94 -10.25 7.44
CA TRP A 337 16.68 -10.40 8.69
C TRP A 337 16.16 -11.60 9.47
N GLY A 338 16.94 -12.68 9.53
CA GLY A 338 16.62 -13.87 10.31
C GLY A 338 17.27 -13.85 11.70
N SER A 339 16.49 -14.02 12.77
CA SER A 339 17.01 -14.33 14.09
C SER A 339 16.95 -15.84 14.33
N SER A 340 18.09 -16.48 14.56
CA SER A 340 18.11 -17.81 15.17
C SER A 340 18.42 -17.66 16.66
N SER A 341 17.53 -18.15 17.50
CA SER A 341 17.80 -18.38 18.90
C SER A 341 18.72 -19.59 19.05
N SER A 342 20.01 -19.43 18.97
CA SER A 342 20.96 -20.36 19.53
C SER A 342 22.31 -19.68 19.72
N THR A 343 22.82 -19.80 20.92
CA THR A 343 24.11 -19.40 21.43
C THR A 343 25.26 -19.95 20.58
N ALA A 344 25.68 -19.19 19.56
CA ALA A 344 27.02 -19.29 18.99
C ALA A 344 27.32 -17.99 18.23
N VAL A 345 28.34 -17.30 18.66
CA VAL A 345 28.93 -16.15 17.96
C VAL A 345 29.53 -16.64 16.66
N SER A 346 28.79 -16.62 15.55
CA SER A 346 29.35 -16.84 14.22
C SER A 346 29.13 -15.59 13.37
N ARG A 347 30.15 -15.20 12.62
CA ARG A 347 30.13 -14.04 11.71
C ARG A 347 28.95 -14.14 10.77
N LYS A 348 27.99 -13.24 10.92
CA LYS A 348 26.80 -13.11 10.06
C LYS A 348 27.28 -12.69 8.67
N ARG A 349 26.97 -13.47 7.65
CA ARG A 349 27.17 -13.10 6.25
C ARG A 349 25.87 -12.54 5.68
N ILE A 350 25.97 -11.37 5.08
CA ILE A 350 24.87 -10.80 4.27
C ILE A 350 25.01 -11.43 2.88
N SER A 351 23.98 -12.15 2.43
CA SER A 351 23.94 -12.64 1.05
C SER A 351 22.87 -11.88 0.26
N VAL A 352 23.26 -11.39 -0.91
CA VAL A 352 22.35 -10.75 -1.87
C VAL A 352 22.11 -11.73 -2.99
N THR A 353 20.89 -12.24 -3.09
CA THR A 353 20.42 -12.92 -4.29
C THR A 353 19.62 -11.94 -5.15
N CYS A 354 19.62 -12.11 -6.47
CA CYS A 354 19.00 -11.19 -7.41
C CYS A 354 17.53 -10.90 -7.00
N GLY A 355 17.28 -9.71 -6.43
CA GLY A 355 16.00 -9.28 -5.87
C GLY A 355 15.83 -9.48 -4.37
N VAL A 356 16.64 -10.29 -3.68
CA VAL A 356 16.46 -10.58 -2.24
C VAL A 356 17.79 -10.51 -1.52
N LEU A 357 17.88 -9.69 -0.48
CA LEU A 357 18.99 -9.65 0.46
C LEU A 357 18.63 -10.53 1.65
N SER A 358 19.28 -11.66 1.84
CA SER A 358 19.07 -12.52 3.01
C SER A 358 20.33 -12.57 3.88
N MET A 359 20.14 -12.47 5.19
CA MET A 359 21.18 -12.77 6.17
C MET A 359 21.05 -14.23 6.62
N HIS A 360 22.00 -15.06 6.28
CA HIS A 360 22.03 -16.45 6.71
C HIS A 360 22.69 -16.59 8.08
N THR A 361 21.95 -17.17 9.02
CA THR A 361 22.49 -17.80 10.22
C THR A 361 22.27 -19.30 10.07
N GLY A 362 23.24 -20.00 9.52
CA GLY A 362 23.59 -21.40 9.64
C GLY A 362 22.57 -22.55 9.76
N SER A 363 21.30 -22.37 9.40
CA SER A 363 20.32 -23.47 9.37
C SER A 363 19.85 -23.74 7.94
N PRO A 364 19.65 -25.00 7.53
CA PRO A 364 19.21 -25.33 6.18
C PRO A 364 17.75 -24.87 5.99
N ILE A 365 17.56 -23.93 5.10
CA ILE A 365 16.24 -23.46 4.67
C ILE A 365 15.68 -24.51 3.69
N ARG A 366 14.43 -24.93 3.89
CA ARG A 366 13.67 -25.60 2.82
C ARG A 366 13.55 -24.64 1.64
N GLU A 367 14.12 -25.04 0.51
CA GLU A 367 14.05 -24.25 -0.72
C GLU A 367 12.59 -24.02 -1.13
N SER A 368 12.16 -22.75 -1.16
CA SER A 368 10.93 -22.39 -1.84
C SER A 368 11.15 -22.48 -3.36
N PRO A 369 10.12 -22.70 -4.18
CA PRO A 369 10.26 -22.84 -5.64
C PRO A 369 10.93 -21.62 -6.32
N PHE A 370 11.07 -20.50 -5.61
CA PHE A 370 11.66 -19.25 -6.09
C PHE A 370 13.14 -19.03 -5.70
N SER A 371 13.72 -19.93 -4.91
CA SER A 371 15.11 -19.82 -4.45
C SER A 371 16.04 -20.79 -5.18
N ARG A 372 16.11 -20.79 -6.52
CA ARG A 372 17.18 -21.46 -7.23
C ARG A 372 18.43 -20.59 -7.22
N PRO A 373 19.59 -21.06 -6.69
CA PRO A 373 20.82 -20.31 -6.77
C PRO A 373 21.29 -20.25 -8.23
N TYR A 374 21.47 -19.04 -8.73
CA TYR A 374 22.03 -18.80 -10.06
C TYR A 374 23.53 -19.10 -10.01
N ARG A 375 23.98 -20.19 -10.63
CA ARG A 375 25.40 -20.47 -10.86
C ARG A 375 25.96 -19.41 -11.81
N ALA A 376 26.84 -18.55 -11.31
CA ALA A 376 27.58 -17.63 -12.13
C ALA A 376 28.43 -18.43 -13.16
N ARG A 377 28.11 -18.31 -14.44
CA ARG A 377 29.02 -18.73 -15.51
C ARG A 377 30.22 -17.78 -15.48
N ARG A 378 31.40 -18.32 -15.31
CA ARG A 378 32.67 -17.61 -15.54
C ARG A 378 32.70 -17.19 -17.01
N CYS A 379 32.68 -15.89 -17.28
CA CYS A 379 33.14 -15.37 -18.56
C CYS A 379 34.67 -15.58 -18.60
N LEU A 380 35.10 -16.51 -19.38
CA LEU A 380 36.49 -16.62 -19.81
C LEU A 380 36.79 -15.39 -20.67
N THR A 381 37.66 -14.52 -20.20
CA THR A 381 38.28 -13.48 -21.01
C THR A 381 39.30 -14.18 -21.91
N ASN A 382 38.96 -14.24 -23.20
CA ASN A 382 39.96 -14.58 -24.24
C ASN A 382 40.87 -13.37 -24.44
N THR A 383 42.05 -13.40 -23.88
CA THR A 383 43.18 -12.59 -24.34
C THR A 383 43.91 -13.43 -25.37
N GLY A 384 43.58 -13.23 -26.63
CA GLY A 384 44.39 -13.71 -27.75
C GLY A 384 45.27 -12.58 -28.22
N THR A 385 46.54 -12.73 -28.00
CA THR A 385 47.62 -12.07 -28.75
C THR A 385 47.71 -12.78 -30.11
N ASP A 386 47.54 -12.03 -31.20
CA ASP A 386 48.45 -11.89 -32.35
C ASP A 386 47.90 -10.83 -33.30
#